data_d2ef376390d6a4d9d109f90274ec0bff
#
_entry.id   d2ef376390d6a4d9d109f90274ec0bff
#
_cell.length_a   1.000
_cell.length_b   1.000
_cell.length_c   1.000
_cell.angle_alpha   90.00
_cell.angle_beta   90.00
_cell.angle_gamma   90.00
#
_symmetry.space_group_name_H-M   'P 1'
#
loop_
_entity.id
_entity.type
_entity.pdbx_description
1 polymer ?
#
loop_
_entity_poly.entity_id
_entity_poly.type
_entity_poly.pdbx_seq_one_letter_code
_entity_poly.pdbx_strand_id
1 'polypeptide(L)'
;MLAQGSYASASSEPPVSQGTEGLYSLAVALDEINEGAIFLNSAGQLVWHNRAFDKLLVENREGHMLVAAVIELAADFYQDFDSQSPHSDEPTVALQRDVTVGRLKHELHCTLMPKDMLGPDNYVLCLVKRSSSRWSSYAEHLRQTWGLTEREAQVAVECLRGKKNLEIAEQLKISVETVNKHLDKVYQKAGVRGRAELASRLLDGAL
;
A
#
# COMPACT_ATOMS: atom_id res chain seq x y z
N MET A 1 19.03 12.37 16.42
CA MET A 1 18.74 13.72 15.92
C MET A 1 19.17 13.80 14.45
N LEU A 2 18.54 12.98 13.62
CA LEU A 2 18.85 12.85 12.19
C LEU A 2 17.52 12.84 11.42
N ALA A 3 17.46 13.63 10.35
CA ALA A 3 16.46 13.55 9.26
C ALA A 3 15.10 14.26 9.41
N GLN A 4 14.99 15.38 10.10
CA GLN A 4 13.83 16.28 9.90
C GLN A 4 14.01 17.29 8.74
N GLY A 5 15.19 17.35 8.11
CA GLY A 5 15.55 18.39 7.14
C GLY A 5 15.34 18.03 5.65
N SER A 6 15.16 16.74 5.31
CA SER A 6 15.22 16.31 3.91
C SER A 6 13.86 16.20 3.19
N TYR A 7 12.75 16.21 3.93
CA TYR A 7 11.43 16.03 3.34
C TYR A 7 10.75 17.33 2.88
N ALA A 8 11.23 18.48 3.37
CA ALA A 8 10.61 19.79 3.09
C ALA A 8 10.85 20.31 1.66
N SER A 9 11.69 19.65 0.85
CA SER A 9 12.01 20.07 -0.53
C SER A 9 11.35 19.23 -1.63
N ALA A 10 10.70 18.11 -1.27
CA ALA A 10 9.96 17.33 -2.24
C ALA A 10 8.61 18.00 -2.51
N SER A 11 8.35 18.33 -3.77
CA SER A 11 7.07 18.91 -4.20
C SER A 11 6.19 17.84 -4.83
N SER A 12 4.88 17.99 -4.64
CA SER A 12 3.89 17.26 -5.45
C SER A 12 3.81 17.80 -6.88
N GLU A 13 4.50 18.90 -7.18
CA GLU A 13 4.65 19.40 -8.54
C GLU A 13 5.90 18.79 -9.17
N PRO A 14 5.79 18.18 -10.37
CA PRO A 14 6.93 17.60 -11.04
C PRO A 14 7.96 18.68 -11.41
N PRO A 15 9.28 18.39 -11.35
CA PRO A 15 10.31 19.35 -11.65
C PRO A 15 10.27 19.77 -13.12
N VAL A 16 10.09 21.06 -13.37
CA VAL A 16 10.09 21.63 -14.72
C VAL A 16 11.48 22.15 -15.04
N SER A 17 12.34 21.30 -15.61
CA SER A 17 13.60 21.71 -16.22
C SER A 17 13.71 21.14 -17.64
N GLN A 18 14.44 21.83 -18.52
CA GLN A 18 14.67 21.33 -19.89
C GLN A 18 15.37 19.96 -19.82
N GLY A 19 14.71 18.92 -20.35
CA GLY A 19 15.18 17.52 -20.31
C GLY A 19 14.38 16.59 -19.38
N THR A 20 13.40 17.09 -18.65
CA THR A 20 12.55 16.29 -17.73
C THR A 20 11.12 16.07 -18.24
N GLU A 21 10.87 16.25 -19.54
CA GLU A 21 9.52 16.04 -20.11
C GLU A 21 8.99 14.63 -19.87
N GLY A 22 9.85 13.61 -19.92
CA GLY A 22 9.49 12.23 -19.63
C GLY A 22 9.09 12.03 -18.17
N LEU A 23 9.83 12.64 -17.24
CA LEU A 23 9.50 12.60 -15.81
C LEU A 23 8.16 13.30 -15.54
N TYR A 24 7.93 14.45 -16.18
CA TYR A 24 6.66 15.18 -16.03
C TYR A 24 5.47 14.35 -16.51
N SER A 25 5.56 13.76 -17.71
CA SER A 25 4.49 12.95 -18.28
C SER A 25 4.18 11.72 -17.43
N LEU A 26 5.21 11.06 -16.93
CA LEU A 26 5.05 9.91 -16.04
C LEU A 26 4.49 10.31 -14.68
N ALA A 27 4.94 11.43 -14.11
CA ALA A 27 4.43 11.97 -12.85
C ALA A 27 2.93 12.29 -12.92
N VAL A 28 2.47 12.90 -14.01
CA VAL A 28 1.04 13.16 -14.25
C VAL A 28 0.24 11.86 -14.32
N ALA A 29 0.75 10.84 -15.03
CA ALA A 29 0.09 9.54 -15.12
C ALA A 29 0.04 8.83 -13.75
N LEU A 30 1.10 8.93 -12.96
CA LEU A 30 1.18 8.33 -11.63
C LEU A 30 0.32 9.07 -10.59
N ASP A 31 -0.07 10.31 -10.82
CA ASP A 31 -0.98 11.04 -9.91
C ASP A 31 -2.43 10.53 -10.00
N GLU A 32 -2.79 9.84 -11.08
CA GLU A 32 -4.10 9.24 -11.28
C GLU A 32 -4.25 7.85 -10.62
N ILE A 33 -3.14 7.22 -10.17
CA ILE A 33 -3.21 5.93 -9.50
C ILE A 33 -3.46 6.08 -8.00
N ASN A 34 -4.11 5.07 -7.41
CA ASN A 34 -4.40 5.04 -5.96
C ASN A 34 -3.26 4.46 -5.11
N GLU A 35 -2.10 4.21 -5.69
CA GLU A 35 -0.90 3.75 -5.00
C GLU A 35 0.06 4.92 -4.82
N GLY A 36 0.74 4.99 -3.68
CA GLY A 36 1.78 5.99 -3.46
C GLY A 36 2.91 5.78 -4.47
N ALA A 37 3.31 6.82 -5.19
CA ALA A 37 4.43 6.79 -6.11
C ALA A 37 5.45 7.84 -5.73
N ILE A 38 6.74 7.47 -5.77
CA ILE A 38 7.86 8.29 -5.33
C ILE A 38 9.00 8.13 -6.33
N PHE A 39 9.63 9.24 -6.71
CA PHE A 39 10.92 9.22 -7.40
C PHE A 39 12.06 9.61 -6.46
N LEU A 40 13.12 8.81 -6.47
CA LEU A 40 14.38 9.11 -5.81
C LEU A 40 15.48 9.22 -6.86
N ASN A 41 16.40 10.19 -6.67
CA ASN A 41 17.59 10.30 -7.50
C ASN A 41 18.69 9.34 -7.05
N SER A 42 19.83 9.31 -7.77
CA SER A 42 20.98 8.46 -7.46
C SER A 42 21.65 8.79 -6.10
N ALA A 43 21.38 9.95 -5.53
CA ALA A 43 21.80 10.30 -4.18
C ALA A 43 20.82 9.85 -3.08
N GLY A 44 19.75 9.12 -3.44
CA GLY A 44 18.70 8.70 -2.50
C GLY A 44 17.79 9.83 -2.03
N GLN A 45 17.84 10.98 -2.70
CA GLN A 45 16.98 12.12 -2.35
C GLN A 45 15.61 11.96 -3.03
N LEU A 46 14.56 12.25 -2.29
CA LEU A 46 13.20 12.25 -2.78
C LEU A 46 13.01 13.49 -3.68
N VAL A 47 12.73 13.25 -4.95
CA VAL A 47 12.59 14.29 -5.98
C VAL A 47 11.13 14.65 -6.20
N TRP A 48 10.26 13.66 -6.18
CA TRP A 48 8.83 13.84 -6.41
C TRP A 48 8.02 12.72 -5.77
N HIS A 49 6.78 13.00 -5.43
CA HIS A 49 5.78 12.02 -5.01
C HIS A 49 4.38 12.44 -5.43
N ASN A 50 3.49 11.46 -5.56
CA ASN A 50 2.10 11.72 -5.94
C ASN A 50 1.19 11.98 -4.72
N ARG A 51 -0.04 12.45 -5.00
CA ARG A 51 -1.06 12.72 -3.98
C ARG A 51 -1.47 11.49 -3.16
N ALA A 52 -1.40 10.30 -3.76
CA ALA A 52 -1.71 9.07 -3.04
C ALA A 52 -0.68 8.80 -1.94
N PHE A 53 0.60 9.13 -2.18
CA PHE A 53 1.63 9.04 -1.14
C PHE A 53 1.42 10.04 -0.01
N ASP A 54 1.03 11.29 -0.31
CA ASP A 54 0.66 12.27 0.72
C ASP A 54 -0.43 11.74 1.65
N LYS A 55 -1.47 11.10 1.09
CA LYS A 55 -2.52 10.47 1.89
C LYS A 55 -1.98 9.39 2.82
N LEU A 56 -1.06 8.55 2.32
CA LEU A 56 -0.42 7.52 3.15
C LEU A 56 0.39 8.12 4.30
N LEU A 57 1.06 9.25 4.09
CA LEU A 57 1.82 9.95 5.13
C LEU A 57 0.91 10.56 6.19
N VAL A 58 -0.22 11.17 5.77
CA VAL A 58 -1.19 11.79 6.70
C VAL A 58 -1.92 10.73 7.53
N GLU A 59 -2.31 9.62 6.93
CA GLU A 59 -3.01 8.52 7.60
C GLU A 59 -2.12 7.77 8.60
N ASN A 60 -0.80 7.85 8.42
CA ASN A 60 0.17 7.16 9.24
C ASN A 60 0.88 8.16 10.17
N ARG A 61 0.60 8.08 11.49
CA ARG A 61 1.28 8.93 12.49
C ARG A 61 2.82 8.81 12.46
N GLU A 62 3.32 7.72 11.92
CA GLU A 62 4.74 7.41 11.76
C GLU A 62 5.17 7.47 10.28
N GLY A 63 4.54 8.34 9.47
CA GLY A 63 4.80 8.49 8.03
C GLY A 63 6.28 8.71 7.69
N HIS A 64 7.04 9.36 8.59
CA HIS A 64 8.50 9.53 8.44
C HIS A 64 9.24 8.18 8.39
N MET A 65 8.76 7.14 9.08
CA MET A 65 9.34 5.80 9.03
C MET A 65 9.09 5.12 7.67
N LEU A 66 7.94 5.41 7.05
CA LEU A 66 7.65 4.91 5.71
C LEU A 66 8.60 5.53 4.68
N VAL A 67 8.84 6.83 4.77
CA VAL A 67 9.82 7.52 3.91
C VAL A 67 11.22 6.96 4.13
N ALA A 68 11.64 6.76 5.38
CA ALA A 68 12.93 6.17 5.71
C ALA A 68 13.08 4.76 5.10
N ALA A 69 12.06 3.91 5.20
CA ALA A 69 12.06 2.57 4.62
C ALA A 69 12.17 2.57 3.08
N VAL A 70 11.52 3.54 2.42
CA VAL A 70 11.62 3.72 0.97
C VAL A 70 13.03 4.13 0.56
N ILE A 71 13.63 5.09 1.29
CA ILE A 71 15.01 5.56 1.03
C ILE A 71 16.02 4.42 1.24
N GLU A 72 15.86 3.64 2.33
CA GLU A 72 16.72 2.49 2.61
C GLU A 72 16.63 1.44 1.51
N LEU A 73 15.42 1.07 1.07
CA LEU A 73 15.23 0.12 -0.02
C LEU A 73 15.83 0.61 -1.34
N ALA A 74 15.69 1.90 -1.65
CA ALA A 74 16.28 2.48 -2.85
C ALA A 74 17.82 2.50 -2.76
N ALA A 75 18.40 2.73 -1.60
CA ALA A 75 19.85 2.67 -1.39
C ALA A 75 20.38 1.25 -1.59
N ASP A 76 19.72 0.23 -1.03
CA ASP A 76 20.04 -1.18 -1.26
C ASP A 76 20.02 -1.49 -2.76
N PHE A 77 19.03 -0.95 -3.47
CA PHE A 77 18.87 -1.16 -4.90
C PHE A 77 20.04 -0.57 -5.73
N TYR A 78 20.50 0.63 -5.39
CA TYR A 78 21.66 1.24 -6.06
C TYR A 78 22.96 0.48 -5.79
N GLN A 79 23.15 -0.05 -4.58
CA GLN A 79 24.34 -0.84 -4.24
C GLN A 79 24.37 -2.16 -5.02
N ASP A 80 23.26 -2.85 -5.15
CA ASP A 80 23.15 -4.09 -5.91
C ASP A 80 23.37 -3.85 -7.40
N PHE A 81 22.87 -2.74 -7.93
CA PHE A 81 23.03 -2.38 -9.35
C PHE A 81 24.47 -2.01 -9.70
N ASP A 82 25.17 -1.28 -8.84
CA ASP A 82 26.57 -0.85 -9.07
C ASP A 82 27.55 -2.05 -8.97
N SER A 83 27.12 -3.12 -8.28
CA SER A 83 27.87 -4.36 -8.11
C SER A 83 27.73 -5.36 -9.28
N GLN A 84 26.71 -5.19 -10.12
CA GLN A 84 26.46 -6.06 -11.27
C GLN A 84 27.00 -5.40 -12.54
N SER A 85 27.88 -6.11 -13.25
CA SER A 85 28.50 -5.66 -14.51
C SER A 85 27.49 -5.22 -15.56
N PRO A 86 27.77 -4.15 -16.37
CA PRO A 86 26.82 -3.51 -17.27
C PRO A 86 26.52 -4.27 -18.57
N HIS A 87 26.50 -5.59 -18.58
CA HIS A 87 26.36 -6.42 -19.80
C HIS A 87 25.12 -7.30 -19.85
N SER A 88 24.12 -7.10 -18.99
CA SER A 88 22.86 -7.83 -19.16
C SER A 88 21.82 -6.92 -19.82
N ASP A 89 21.44 -7.27 -21.06
CA ASP A 89 20.23 -6.78 -21.75
C ASP A 89 18.92 -7.19 -21.04
N GLU A 90 18.98 -7.63 -19.78
CA GLU A 90 17.81 -8.00 -19.02
C GLU A 90 17.15 -6.78 -18.37
N PRO A 91 15.82 -6.69 -18.45
CA PRO A 91 15.10 -5.53 -17.97
C PRO A 91 15.17 -5.44 -16.44
N THR A 92 15.56 -4.28 -15.99
CA THR A 92 15.20 -3.63 -14.71
C THR A 92 14.85 -4.58 -13.58
N VAL A 93 15.83 -4.87 -12.73
CA VAL A 93 15.58 -5.59 -11.48
C VAL A 93 14.58 -4.78 -10.66
N ALA A 94 13.43 -5.36 -10.36
CA ALA A 94 12.49 -4.80 -9.42
C ALA A 94 12.73 -5.42 -8.04
N LEU A 95 12.91 -4.59 -7.02
CA LEU A 95 12.96 -5.03 -5.64
C LEU A 95 11.59 -4.84 -4.98
N GLN A 96 11.15 -5.89 -4.29
CA GLN A 96 9.93 -5.87 -3.51
C GLN A 96 10.25 -6.13 -2.04
N ARG A 97 9.67 -5.32 -1.16
CA ARG A 97 9.82 -5.49 0.30
C ARG A 97 8.53 -5.14 1.02
N ASP A 98 8.16 -5.98 1.98
CA ASP A 98 7.09 -5.68 2.93
C ASP A 98 7.66 -4.93 4.14
N VAL A 99 7.06 -3.80 4.47
CA VAL A 99 7.46 -2.96 5.61
C VAL A 99 6.26 -2.75 6.53
N THR A 100 6.50 -2.87 7.84
CA THR A 100 5.48 -2.55 8.84
C THR A 100 5.83 -1.23 9.50
N VAL A 101 4.97 -0.23 9.35
CA VAL A 101 5.11 1.09 9.97
C VAL A 101 3.96 1.29 10.94
N GLY A 102 4.26 1.31 12.23
CA GLY A 102 3.25 1.30 13.27
C GLY A 102 2.41 0.03 13.23
N ARG A 103 1.12 0.18 12.91
CA ARG A 103 0.17 -0.95 12.78
C ARG A 103 -0.15 -1.30 11.34
N LEU A 104 0.39 -0.55 10.39
CA LEU A 104 0.10 -0.69 8.97
C LEU A 104 1.24 -1.42 8.26
N LYS A 105 0.86 -2.36 7.42
CA LYS A 105 1.80 -3.01 6.50
C LYS A 105 1.75 -2.32 5.16
N HIS A 106 2.90 -2.09 4.59
CA HIS A 106 3.08 -1.53 3.26
C HIS A 106 3.93 -2.47 2.43
N GLU A 107 3.55 -2.60 1.19
CA GLU A 107 4.30 -3.31 0.16
C GLU A 107 5.01 -2.26 -0.70
N LEU A 108 6.31 -2.35 -0.78
CA LEU A 108 7.18 -1.43 -1.52
C LEU A 108 7.69 -2.15 -2.77
N HIS A 109 7.50 -1.54 -3.94
CA HIS A 109 8.03 -2.01 -5.20
C HIS A 109 8.93 -0.94 -5.79
N CYS A 110 10.24 -1.18 -5.82
CA CYS A 110 11.21 -0.27 -6.41
C CYS A 110 11.71 -0.77 -7.75
N THR A 111 11.74 0.12 -8.72
CA THR A 111 12.17 -0.14 -10.10
C THR A 111 13.16 0.92 -10.54
N LEU A 112 14.30 0.53 -11.11
CA LEU A 112 15.27 1.46 -11.69
C LEU A 112 14.74 1.98 -13.03
N MET A 113 14.75 3.29 -13.16
CA MET A 113 14.40 3.96 -14.40
C MET A 113 15.70 4.32 -15.15
N PRO A 114 15.89 3.85 -16.38
CA PRO A 114 17.10 4.14 -17.18
C PRO A 114 17.33 5.63 -17.38
N LYS A 115 18.60 6.04 -17.49
CA LYS A 115 19.01 7.43 -17.71
C LYS A 115 18.28 8.14 -18.83
N ASP A 116 18.14 7.48 -19.96
CA ASP A 116 17.59 8.10 -21.17
C ASP A 116 16.06 8.19 -21.17
N MET A 117 15.41 7.59 -20.18
CA MET A 117 13.95 7.55 -20.10
C MET A 117 13.36 8.80 -19.43
N LEU A 118 14.01 9.32 -18.39
CA LEU A 118 13.48 10.40 -17.55
C LEU A 118 14.41 11.63 -17.46
N GLY A 119 15.58 11.59 -18.10
CA GLY A 119 16.59 12.65 -18.06
C GLY A 119 18.01 12.09 -17.94
N PRO A 120 19.02 12.94 -17.65
CA PRO A 120 20.42 12.52 -17.64
C PRO A 120 20.80 11.64 -16.44
N ASP A 121 19.96 11.59 -15.42
CA ASP A 121 20.20 10.86 -14.17
C ASP A 121 19.42 9.54 -14.11
N ASN A 122 19.91 8.61 -13.28
CA ASN A 122 19.14 7.42 -12.90
C ASN A 122 18.15 7.79 -11.81
N TYR A 123 16.93 7.33 -11.96
CA TYR A 123 15.89 7.46 -10.93
C TYR A 123 15.43 6.08 -10.48
N VAL A 124 15.04 5.97 -9.22
CA VAL A 124 14.28 4.84 -8.70
C VAL A 124 12.84 5.29 -8.55
N LEU A 125 11.93 4.62 -9.24
CA LEU A 125 10.50 4.69 -8.97
C LEU A 125 10.19 3.68 -7.87
N CYS A 126 9.66 4.14 -6.75
CA CYS A 126 9.12 3.28 -5.72
C CYS A 126 7.59 3.44 -5.65
N LEU A 127 6.87 2.35 -5.87
CA LEU A 127 5.44 2.28 -5.62
C LEU A 127 5.21 1.77 -4.21
N VAL A 128 4.37 2.47 -3.48
CA VAL A 128 4.02 2.18 -2.09
C VAL A 128 2.54 1.83 -2.03
N LYS A 129 2.27 0.58 -1.81
CA LYS A 129 0.93 0.08 -1.62
C LYS A 129 0.70 -0.22 -0.14
N ARG A 130 -0.38 0.27 0.42
CA ARG A 130 -0.83 -0.25 1.70
C ARG A 130 -1.15 -1.73 1.50
N SER A 131 -0.37 -2.60 2.14
CA SER A 131 -0.68 -4.03 2.15
C SER A 131 -1.99 -4.18 2.91
N SER A 132 -3.10 -4.02 2.19
CA SER A 132 -4.36 -4.52 2.68
C SER A 132 -4.18 -6.03 2.73
N SER A 133 -4.18 -6.61 3.93
CA SER A 133 -4.30 -8.06 3.99
C SER A 133 -5.45 -8.42 3.05
N ARG A 134 -5.37 -9.54 2.33
CA ARG A 134 -6.46 -10.07 1.49
C ARG A 134 -7.84 -9.85 2.16
N TRP A 135 -7.85 -9.90 3.49
CA TRP A 135 -9.01 -9.71 4.35
C TRP A 135 -9.48 -8.25 4.48
N SER A 136 -8.61 -7.24 4.32
CA SER A 136 -9.03 -5.83 4.31
C SER A 136 -9.71 -5.47 2.99
N SER A 137 -9.21 -6.02 1.87
CA SER A 137 -9.90 -5.91 0.57
C SER A 137 -11.26 -6.61 0.62
N TYR A 138 -11.34 -7.78 1.29
CA TYR A 138 -12.62 -8.44 1.53
C TYR A 138 -13.56 -7.61 2.40
N ALA A 139 -13.08 -6.98 3.46
CA ALA A 139 -13.90 -6.14 4.31
C ALA A 139 -14.55 -4.99 3.51
N GLU A 140 -13.78 -4.34 2.66
CA GLU A 140 -14.29 -3.26 1.82
C GLU A 140 -15.29 -3.78 0.77
N HIS A 141 -14.99 -4.91 0.13
CA HIS A 141 -15.92 -5.57 -0.78
C HIS A 141 -17.26 -5.92 -0.10
N LEU A 142 -17.21 -6.50 1.10
CA LEU A 142 -18.39 -6.83 1.88
C LEU A 142 -19.21 -5.59 2.28
N ARG A 143 -18.53 -4.48 2.59
CA ARG A 143 -19.19 -3.20 2.88
C ARG A 143 -19.97 -2.69 1.65
N GLN A 144 -19.35 -2.73 0.49
CA GLN A 144 -19.96 -2.24 -0.75
C GLN A 144 -21.09 -3.16 -1.23
N THR A 145 -20.90 -4.48 -1.16
CA THR A 145 -21.86 -5.46 -1.71
C THR A 145 -23.08 -5.65 -0.82
N TRP A 146 -22.88 -5.71 0.51
CA TRP A 146 -23.96 -6.00 1.46
C TRP A 146 -24.33 -4.81 2.35
N GLY A 147 -23.78 -3.64 2.12
CA GLY A 147 -24.06 -2.44 2.91
C GLY A 147 -23.67 -2.58 4.39
N LEU A 148 -22.56 -3.30 4.68
CA LEU A 148 -22.10 -3.49 6.03
C LEU A 148 -21.46 -2.22 6.57
N THR A 149 -21.65 -1.98 7.87
CA THR A 149 -20.83 -0.99 8.58
C THR A 149 -19.39 -1.53 8.72
N GLU A 150 -18.44 -0.65 8.99
CA GLU A 150 -17.05 -1.05 9.21
C GLU A 150 -16.91 -2.15 10.26
N ARG A 151 -17.67 -2.03 11.38
CA ARG A 151 -17.61 -3.01 12.48
C ARG A 151 -18.24 -4.36 12.11
N GLU A 152 -19.33 -4.34 11.36
CA GLU A 152 -19.95 -5.55 10.83
C GLU A 152 -19.03 -6.26 9.84
N ALA A 153 -18.35 -5.52 8.97
CA ALA A 153 -17.38 -6.07 8.03
C ALA A 153 -16.16 -6.68 8.73
N GLN A 154 -15.62 -6.03 9.77
CA GLN A 154 -14.54 -6.58 10.59
C GLN A 154 -14.94 -7.92 11.20
N VAL A 155 -16.13 -7.99 11.83
CA VAL A 155 -16.66 -9.23 12.40
C VAL A 155 -16.90 -10.31 11.35
N ALA A 156 -17.47 -9.95 10.21
CA ALA A 156 -17.71 -10.86 9.08
C ALA A 156 -16.41 -11.47 8.56
N VAL A 157 -15.37 -10.65 8.37
CA VAL A 157 -14.04 -11.11 7.92
C VAL A 157 -13.44 -12.11 8.91
N GLU A 158 -13.45 -11.82 10.21
CA GLU A 158 -12.90 -12.75 11.20
C GLU A 158 -13.72 -14.05 11.29
N CYS A 159 -15.03 -13.96 11.08
CA CYS A 159 -15.90 -15.11 10.94
C CYS A 159 -15.54 -15.97 9.72
N LEU A 160 -15.31 -15.36 8.57
CA LEU A 160 -14.87 -16.03 7.34
C LEU A 160 -13.46 -16.65 7.44
N ARG A 161 -12.61 -16.11 8.31
CA ARG A 161 -11.31 -16.69 8.65
C ARG A 161 -11.42 -17.95 9.53
N GLY A 162 -12.62 -18.36 9.89
CA GLY A 162 -12.88 -19.55 10.69
C GLY A 162 -12.81 -19.34 12.19
N LYS A 163 -12.62 -18.11 12.70
CA LYS A 163 -12.50 -17.84 14.14
C LYS A 163 -13.81 -18.05 14.87
N LYS A 164 -13.73 -18.59 16.07
CA LYS A 164 -14.88 -18.70 16.98
C LYS A 164 -15.27 -17.32 17.52
N ASN A 165 -16.53 -17.15 17.94
CA ASN A 165 -17.03 -15.85 18.42
C ASN A 165 -16.24 -15.32 19.63
N LEU A 166 -15.70 -16.21 20.47
CA LEU A 166 -14.83 -15.84 21.59
C LEU A 166 -13.52 -15.21 21.09
N GLU A 167 -12.87 -15.83 20.11
CA GLU A 167 -11.62 -15.34 19.51
C GLU A 167 -11.82 -14.00 18.80
N ILE A 168 -12.97 -13.84 18.14
CA ILE A 168 -13.36 -12.56 17.52
C ILE A 168 -13.54 -11.47 18.58
N ALA A 169 -14.22 -11.80 19.68
CA ALA A 169 -14.47 -10.90 20.78
C ALA A 169 -13.16 -10.40 21.41
N GLU A 170 -12.24 -11.30 21.69
CA GLU A 170 -10.90 -10.99 22.24
C GLU A 170 -10.10 -10.10 21.29
N GLN A 171 -10.03 -10.46 20.02
CA GLN A 171 -9.27 -9.72 18.99
C GLN A 171 -9.83 -8.31 18.79
N LEU A 172 -11.14 -8.16 18.73
CA LEU A 172 -11.80 -6.88 18.47
C LEU A 172 -12.07 -6.09 19.76
N LYS A 173 -11.69 -6.64 20.94
CA LYS A 173 -11.90 -6.03 22.27
C LYS A 173 -13.36 -5.66 22.53
N ILE A 174 -14.27 -6.58 22.26
CA ILE A 174 -15.72 -6.45 22.49
C ILE A 174 -16.25 -7.72 23.18
N SER A 175 -17.49 -7.70 23.68
CA SER A 175 -18.10 -8.88 24.25
C SER A 175 -18.54 -9.88 23.18
N VAL A 176 -18.60 -11.18 23.54
CA VAL A 176 -19.15 -12.24 22.67
C VAL A 176 -20.60 -11.93 22.27
N GLU A 177 -21.38 -11.36 23.19
CA GLU A 177 -22.75 -10.93 22.89
C GLU A 177 -22.79 -9.84 21.78
N THR A 178 -21.82 -8.91 21.80
CA THR A 178 -21.69 -7.88 20.77
C THR A 178 -21.29 -8.51 19.43
N VAL A 179 -20.42 -9.51 19.43
CA VAL A 179 -20.07 -10.28 18.22
C VAL A 179 -21.31 -10.95 17.65
N ASN A 180 -22.12 -11.61 18.47
CA ASN A 180 -23.37 -12.26 18.03
C ASN A 180 -24.31 -11.23 17.40
N LYS A 181 -24.53 -10.08 18.03
CA LYS A 181 -25.37 -9.00 17.49
C LYS A 181 -24.86 -8.49 16.13
N HIS A 182 -23.55 -8.39 15.96
CA HIS A 182 -22.99 -8.00 14.65
C HIS A 182 -23.16 -9.10 13.61
N LEU A 183 -22.95 -10.38 13.96
CA LEU A 183 -23.16 -11.50 13.05
C LEU A 183 -24.60 -11.62 12.60
N ASP A 184 -25.57 -11.44 13.50
CA ASP A 184 -27.00 -11.44 13.16
C ASP A 184 -27.31 -10.37 12.09
N LYS A 185 -26.78 -9.16 12.25
CA LYS A 185 -26.92 -8.08 11.25
C LYS A 185 -26.21 -8.42 9.94
N VAL A 186 -25.02 -9.02 10.00
CA VAL A 186 -24.29 -9.48 8.81
C VAL A 186 -25.12 -10.52 8.06
N TYR A 187 -25.64 -11.53 8.74
CA TYR A 187 -26.45 -12.57 8.12
C TYR A 187 -27.74 -12.01 7.50
N GLN A 188 -28.39 -11.08 8.19
CA GLN A 188 -29.57 -10.39 7.68
C GLN A 188 -29.25 -9.61 6.39
N LYS A 189 -28.18 -8.80 6.39
CA LYS A 189 -27.80 -7.96 5.25
C LYS A 189 -27.27 -8.79 4.07
N ALA A 190 -26.54 -9.86 4.36
CA ALA A 190 -26.05 -10.80 3.35
C ALA A 190 -27.15 -11.75 2.83
N GLY A 191 -28.33 -11.80 3.48
CA GLY A 191 -29.44 -12.70 3.10
C GLY A 191 -29.09 -14.18 3.31
N VAL A 192 -28.34 -14.50 4.37
CA VAL A 192 -27.90 -15.87 4.72
C VAL A 192 -28.34 -16.23 6.13
N ARG A 193 -28.40 -17.55 6.42
CA ARG A 193 -28.89 -18.05 7.71
C ARG A 193 -27.80 -18.35 8.72
N GLY A 194 -26.53 -18.28 8.31
CA GLY A 194 -25.44 -18.58 9.20
C GLY A 194 -24.07 -18.61 8.53
N ARG A 195 -23.07 -19.01 9.30
CA ARG A 195 -21.65 -18.98 8.92
C ARG A 195 -21.32 -19.77 7.65
N ALA A 196 -21.89 -20.97 7.50
CA ALA A 196 -21.61 -21.82 6.33
C ALA A 196 -22.15 -21.19 5.04
N GLU A 197 -23.38 -20.66 5.07
CA GLU A 197 -23.97 -19.96 3.93
C GLU A 197 -23.24 -18.65 3.62
N LEU A 198 -22.74 -17.95 4.65
CA LEU A 198 -21.94 -16.74 4.47
C LEU A 198 -20.64 -17.05 3.70
N ALA A 199 -19.96 -18.13 4.05
CA ALA A 199 -18.75 -18.58 3.36
C ALA A 199 -19.04 -19.02 1.92
N SER A 200 -20.10 -19.79 1.70
CA SER A 200 -20.52 -20.22 0.34
C SER A 200 -20.83 -19.02 -0.54
N ARG A 201 -21.61 -18.07 -0.03
CA ARG A 201 -22.03 -16.89 -0.80
C ARG A 201 -20.85 -15.99 -1.21
N LEU A 202 -19.78 -15.95 -0.41
CA LEU A 202 -18.56 -15.26 -0.77
C LEU A 202 -17.85 -15.96 -1.93
N LEU A 203 -17.83 -17.30 -1.93
CA LEU A 203 -17.19 -18.08 -2.99
C LEU A 203 -17.98 -17.95 -4.31
N ASP A 204 -19.31 -17.91 -4.24
CA ASP A 204 -20.19 -17.76 -5.40
C ASP A 204 -20.14 -16.36 -6.02
N GLY A 205 -19.81 -15.33 -5.23
CA GLY A 205 -19.67 -13.93 -5.70
C GLY A 205 -18.24 -13.51 -6.04
N ALA A 206 -17.27 -14.40 -5.88
CA ALA A 206 -15.84 -14.13 -6.14
C ALA A 206 -15.33 -14.65 -7.51
N LEU A 207 -16.26 -15.09 -8.39
CA LEU A 207 -15.96 -15.52 -9.77
C LEU A 207 -16.46 -14.48 -10.79
#